data_f30a9e3b8c618181943b3d83120c7774
#
_entry.id   f30a9e3b8c618181943b3d83120c7774
#
_cell.length_a   1.000
_cell.length_b   1.000
_cell.length_c   1.000
_cell.angle_alpha   90.00
_cell.angle_beta   90.00
_cell.angle_gamma   90.00
#
_symmetry.space_group_name_H-M   'P 1'
#
loop_
_entity.id
_entity.type
_entity.pdbx_description
1 polymer ?
#
loop_
_entity_poly.entity_id
_entity_poly.type
_entity_poly.pdbx_seq_one_letter_code
_entity_poly.pdbx_strand_id
1 'polypeptide(L)'
;MSNIRIIEEGGELVYPEALPPEAEERVHLDLTNTQLELYYESVDLLKGSDFTLIRRDGFGGSDSSYLCNVNPYDCLANIIDQKARKTLTEEERAVSNQIAVIKGNDLEPLIIKKFEQIMGMKCWKPTDMYRFKDFPYLKMNFDGVTGKPEQYYPVEIKVVTKRGERHYNSALAYYTSQRGFGLVPPNHSITDNSIETKAALYGIPPYYYTQLQDEMMALNAPYGYLCTLWESSWTVHMYFIWRDPKTQSAIVLNGSKAWDKVLALREQRGLPAQLFNIGVSNDNDTQI
;
A
#
# COMPACT_ATOMS: atom_id res chain seq x y z
N MET A 1 -12.55 21.40 21.43
CA MET A 1 -13.72 21.63 20.55
C MET A 1 -13.49 22.95 19.81
N SER A 2 -12.92 22.90 18.64
CA SER A 2 -12.74 24.08 17.80
C SER A 2 -13.81 24.06 16.70
N ASN A 3 -14.68 25.06 16.76
CA ASN A 3 -15.77 25.29 15.82
C ASN A 3 -15.18 25.71 14.48
N ILE A 4 -15.28 24.88 13.46
CA ILE A 4 -15.09 25.27 12.08
C ILE A 4 -16.38 25.98 11.66
N ARG A 5 -16.37 27.31 11.55
CA ARG A 5 -17.42 28.10 10.90
C ARG A 5 -17.12 28.09 9.40
N ILE A 6 -18.00 27.48 8.63
CA ILE A 6 -18.06 27.67 7.18
C ILE A 6 -18.76 29.03 6.98
N ILE A 7 -18.05 30.01 6.43
CA ILE A 7 -18.61 31.27 6.02
C ILE A 7 -18.83 31.18 4.50
N GLU A 8 -20.10 31.11 4.07
CA GLU A 8 -20.47 31.30 2.68
C GLU A 8 -20.47 32.81 2.37
N GLU A 9 -19.47 33.30 1.68
CA GLU A 9 -19.54 34.54 0.96
C GLU A 9 -19.06 34.29 -0.48
N GLY A 10 -20.00 34.40 -1.43
CA GLY A 10 -19.69 34.61 -2.83
C GLY A 10 -19.27 33.43 -3.68
N GLY A 11 -19.59 32.20 -3.33
CA GLY A 11 -19.51 31.06 -4.28
C GLY A 11 -18.11 30.49 -4.61
N GLU A 12 -17.06 31.01 -4.03
CA GLU A 12 -15.72 30.40 -4.07
C GLU A 12 -15.40 29.67 -2.75
N LEU A 13 -15.09 28.37 -2.83
CA LEU A 13 -14.57 27.62 -1.72
C LEU A 13 -13.19 28.15 -1.35
N VAL A 14 -13.12 29.01 -0.33
CA VAL A 14 -11.85 29.41 0.27
C VAL A 14 -11.39 28.26 1.16
N TYR A 15 -10.42 27.49 0.69
CA TYR A 15 -9.72 26.54 1.55
C TYR A 15 -8.93 27.35 2.59
N PRO A 16 -9.00 26.96 3.90
CA PRO A 16 -8.13 27.60 4.88
C PRO A 16 -6.67 27.41 4.42
N GLU A 17 -5.87 28.50 4.51
CA GLU A 17 -4.44 28.41 4.24
C GLU A 17 -3.87 27.19 4.92
N ALA A 18 -3.24 26.30 4.15
CA ALA A 18 -2.58 25.12 4.68
C ALA A 18 -1.57 25.63 5.71
N LEU A 19 -1.76 25.23 6.97
CA LEU A 19 -0.73 25.42 7.98
C LEU A 19 0.59 24.89 7.41
N PRO A 20 1.70 25.61 7.57
CA PRO A 20 2.99 25.12 7.11
C PRO A 20 3.15 23.70 7.65
N PRO A 21 3.56 22.72 6.84
CA PRO A 21 3.74 21.38 7.32
C PRO A 21 4.73 21.45 8.48
N GLU A 22 4.24 21.18 9.70
CA GLU A 22 5.13 20.81 10.79
C GLU A 22 6.00 19.70 10.20
N ALA A 23 7.31 19.83 10.32
CA ALA A 23 8.25 18.87 9.75
C ALA A 23 7.78 17.48 10.19
N GLU A 24 7.20 16.72 9.24
CA GLU A 24 6.63 15.42 9.55
C GLU A 24 7.74 14.58 10.18
N GLU A 25 7.51 14.15 11.42
CA GLU A 25 8.45 13.32 12.14
C GLU A 25 8.67 12.04 11.34
N ARG A 26 9.91 11.82 10.88
CA ARG A 26 10.23 10.64 10.08
C ARG A 26 10.08 9.40 10.94
N VAL A 27 9.29 8.46 10.48
CA VAL A 27 8.97 7.25 11.23
C VAL A 27 9.71 6.07 10.63
N HIS A 28 10.66 5.56 11.41
CA HIS A 28 11.38 4.32 11.11
C HIS A 28 10.79 3.18 11.96
N LEU A 29 10.59 2.02 11.35
CA LEU A 29 10.10 0.84 12.09
C LEU A 29 11.27 0.16 12.81
N ASP A 30 11.01 -0.32 14.02
CA ASP A 30 11.86 -1.32 14.65
C ASP A 30 11.63 -2.67 13.96
N LEU A 31 12.67 -3.16 13.27
CA LEU A 31 12.58 -4.36 12.44
C LEU A 31 12.85 -5.67 13.19
N THR A 32 13.09 -5.62 14.51
CA THR A 32 13.51 -6.77 15.32
C THR A 32 12.55 -7.95 15.21
N ASN A 33 11.25 -7.70 15.28
CA ASN A 33 10.20 -8.72 15.23
C ASN A 33 9.52 -8.85 13.87
N THR A 34 10.14 -8.34 12.80
CA THR A 34 9.61 -8.37 11.45
C THR A 34 10.40 -9.31 10.54
N GLN A 35 9.84 -9.63 9.38
CA GLN A 35 10.54 -10.36 8.30
C GLN A 35 11.34 -9.42 7.39
N LEU A 36 11.49 -8.15 7.79
CA LEU A 36 12.01 -7.06 6.97
C LEU A 36 13.43 -6.66 7.34
N GLU A 37 14.13 -6.14 6.35
CA GLU A 37 15.32 -5.31 6.50
C GLU A 37 15.14 -4.00 5.75
N LEU A 38 15.86 -2.97 6.15
CA LEU A 38 15.85 -1.68 5.46
C LEU A 38 16.41 -1.85 4.03
N TYR A 39 15.66 -1.40 3.02
CA TYR A 39 16.12 -1.40 1.64
C TYR A 39 16.54 0.00 1.20
N TYR A 40 15.76 1.01 1.52
CA TYR A 40 16.06 2.41 1.21
C TYR A 40 15.44 3.34 2.25
N GLU A 41 16.27 4.20 2.84
CA GLU A 41 15.84 5.19 3.83
C GLU A 41 15.15 6.37 3.14
N SER A 42 14.04 6.84 3.71
CA SER A 42 13.33 8.05 3.23
C SER A 42 12.96 8.01 1.76
N VAL A 43 12.35 6.90 1.32
CA VAL A 43 11.90 6.68 -0.07
C VAL A 43 10.87 7.73 -0.52
N ASP A 44 10.15 8.33 0.41
CA ASP A 44 9.20 9.43 0.19
C ASP A 44 9.85 10.69 -0.40
N LEU A 45 11.17 10.85 -0.21
CA LEU A 45 11.94 11.95 -0.81
C LEU A 45 12.31 11.71 -2.26
N LEU A 46 12.28 10.44 -2.72
CA LEU A 46 12.54 10.13 -4.12
C LEU A 46 11.40 10.64 -5.01
N LYS A 47 11.77 11.25 -6.12
CA LYS A 47 10.81 11.81 -7.08
C LYS A 47 11.05 11.25 -8.50
N GLY A 48 10.00 11.28 -9.29
CA GLY A 48 10.08 10.99 -10.72
C GLY A 48 10.61 9.59 -11.04
N SER A 49 11.66 9.54 -11.86
CA SER A 49 12.26 8.28 -12.34
C SER A 49 12.83 7.42 -11.23
N ASP A 50 13.45 8.02 -10.21
CA ASP A 50 14.15 7.29 -9.15
C ASP A 50 13.19 6.50 -8.27
N PHE A 51 12.07 7.10 -7.86
CA PHE A 51 11.00 6.40 -7.16
C PHE A 51 10.46 5.22 -7.98
N THR A 52 10.34 5.39 -9.29
CA THR A 52 9.87 4.31 -10.16
C THR A 52 10.91 3.21 -10.31
N LEU A 53 12.20 3.56 -10.49
CA LEU A 53 13.27 2.59 -10.63
C LEU A 53 13.44 1.72 -9.39
N ILE A 54 13.41 2.33 -8.19
CA ILE A 54 13.51 1.57 -6.94
C ILE A 54 12.35 0.59 -6.77
N ARG A 55 11.13 0.95 -7.21
CA ARG A 55 9.98 0.05 -7.21
C ARG A 55 10.08 -1.07 -8.24
N ARG A 56 10.87 -0.91 -9.30
CA ARG A 56 11.10 -1.96 -10.30
C ARG A 56 12.04 -3.06 -9.84
N ASP A 57 12.87 -2.79 -8.84
CA ASP A 57 13.82 -3.75 -8.30
C ASP A 57 13.18 -4.78 -7.35
N GLY A 58 11.89 -5.02 -7.50
CA GLY A 58 11.13 -6.03 -6.76
C GLY A 58 9.64 -5.88 -6.97
N PHE A 59 8.87 -6.74 -6.33
CA PHE A 59 7.42 -6.69 -6.27
C PHE A 59 7.01 -6.02 -4.94
N GLY A 60 6.24 -4.94 -5.00
CA GLY A 60 5.66 -4.28 -3.84
C GLY A 60 4.36 -4.94 -3.40
N GLY A 61 3.80 -4.54 -2.25
CA GLY A 61 2.55 -5.09 -1.72
C GLY A 61 1.39 -5.05 -2.73
N SER A 62 1.24 -3.96 -3.50
CA SER A 62 0.23 -3.86 -4.56
C SER A 62 0.44 -4.85 -5.72
N ASP A 63 1.66 -5.35 -5.93
CA ASP A 63 1.95 -6.33 -6.99
C ASP A 63 1.52 -7.76 -6.60
N SER A 64 1.26 -8.04 -5.32
CA SER A 64 0.83 -9.37 -4.84
C SER A 64 -0.46 -9.85 -5.49
N SER A 65 -1.32 -8.94 -5.92
CA SER A 65 -2.54 -9.28 -6.68
C SER A 65 -2.26 -9.88 -8.05
N TYR A 66 -1.19 -9.44 -8.72
CA TYR A 66 -0.73 -10.03 -9.98
C TYR A 66 -0.06 -11.38 -9.77
N LEU A 67 0.76 -11.50 -8.71
CA LEU A 67 1.39 -12.75 -8.31
C LEU A 67 0.36 -13.85 -7.99
N CYS A 68 -0.79 -13.45 -7.46
CA CYS A 68 -1.90 -14.33 -7.15
C CYS A 68 -2.95 -14.47 -8.26
N ASN A 69 -2.75 -13.80 -9.40
CA ASN A 69 -3.67 -13.80 -10.55
C ASN A 69 -5.11 -13.35 -10.21
N VAL A 70 -5.26 -12.38 -9.31
CA VAL A 70 -6.55 -11.81 -8.88
C VAL A 70 -6.68 -10.32 -9.19
N ASN A 71 -5.72 -9.72 -9.89
CA ASN A 71 -5.81 -8.34 -10.32
C ASN A 71 -6.74 -8.22 -11.54
N PRO A 72 -7.77 -7.35 -11.50
CA PRO A 72 -8.73 -7.22 -12.59
C PRO A 72 -8.27 -6.25 -13.69
N TYR A 73 -7.17 -5.53 -13.51
CA TYR A 73 -6.77 -4.42 -14.40
C TYR A 73 -5.67 -4.80 -15.37
N ASP A 74 -4.80 -5.75 -14.98
CA ASP A 74 -3.66 -6.15 -15.78
C ASP A 74 -3.22 -7.57 -15.43
N CYS A 75 -2.28 -8.14 -16.19
CA CYS A 75 -1.78 -9.50 -16.00
C CYS A 75 -0.33 -9.51 -15.51
N LEU A 76 0.07 -10.63 -14.91
CA LEU A 76 1.44 -10.82 -14.40
C LEU A 76 2.52 -10.66 -15.49
N ALA A 77 2.23 -11.05 -16.73
CA ALA A 77 3.21 -10.93 -17.83
C ALA A 77 3.58 -9.46 -18.11
N ASN A 78 2.61 -8.56 -18.08
CA ASN A 78 2.85 -7.12 -18.26
C ASN A 78 3.63 -6.52 -17.10
N ILE A 79 3.35 -6.94 -15.85
CA ILE A 79 4.12 -6.50 -14.68
C ILE A 79 5.57 -7.00 -14.75
N ILE A 80 5.81 -8.24 -15.16
CA ILE A 80 7.17 -8.77 -15.38
C ILE A 80 7.90 -7.93 -16.45
N ASP A 81 7.26 -7.64 -17.59
CA ASP A 81 7.84 -6.81 -18.64
C ASP A 81 8.14 -5.39 -18.13
N GLN A 82 7.21 -4.78 -17.38
CA GLN A 82 7.39 -3.47 -16.76
C GLN A 82 8.60 -3.44 -15.82
N LYS A 83 8.72 -4.44 -14.93
CA LYS A 83 9.87 -4.57 -14.01
C LYS A 83 11.20 -4.79 -14.74
N ALA A 84 11.16 -5.40 -15.91
CA ALA A 84 12.35 -5.66 -16.73
C ALA A 84 12.79 -4.47 -17.63
N ARG A 85 12.18 -3.28 -17.50
CA ARG A 85 12.54 -2.07 -18.27
C ARG A 85 13.17 -0.99 -17.38
N LYS A 86 14.20 -0.30 -17.89
CA LYS A 86 14.79 0.86 -17.22
C LYS A 86 13.97 2.13 -17.45
N THR A 87 13.38 2.30 -18.63
CA THR A 87 12.64 3.50 -19.01
C THR A 87 11.14 3.38 -18.75
N LEU A 88 10.53 4.47 -18.33
CA LEU A 88 9.07 4.60 -18.20
C LEU A 88 8.44 4.78 -19.60
N THR A 89 7.31 4.13 -19.85
CA THR A 89 6.45 4.48 -20.97
C THR A 89 5.74 5.82 -20.71
N GLU A 90 5.15 6.42 -21.75
CA GLU A 90 4.37 7.64 -21.59
C GLU A 90 3.13 7.42 -20.72
N GLU A 91 2.49 6.24 -20.85
CA GLU A 91 1.36 5.87 -20.02
C GLU A 91 1.74 5.75 -18.55
N GLU A 92 2.88 5.13 -18.24
CA GLU A 92 3.39 5.01 -16.85
C GLU A 92 3.70 6.38 -16.25
N ARG A 93 4.21 7.34 -17.03
CA ARG A 93 4.43 8.72 -16.58
C ARG A 93 3.10 9.45 -16.32
N ALA A 94 2.08 9.16 -17.12
CA ALA A 94 0.77 9.76 -16.97
C ALA A 94 0.02 9.29 -15.72
N VAL A 95 0.27 8.06 -15.26
CA VAL A 95 -0.43 7.49 -14.07
C VAL A 95 -0.19 8.32 -12.82
N SER A 96 1.03 8.80 -12.57
CA SER A 96 1.35 9.62 -11.38
C SER A 96 0.58 10.94 -11.33
N ASN A 97 0.11 11.44 -12.47
CA ASN A 97 -0.66 12.68 -12.59
C ASN A 97 -2.18 12.45 -12.63
N GLN A 98 -2.64 11.20 -12.48
CA GLN A 98 -4.08 10.93 -12.44
C GLN A 98 -4.70 11.50 -11.17
N ILE A 99 -5.85 12.12 -11.32
CA ILE A 99 -6.63 12.72 -10.21
C ILE A 99 -6.86 11.72 -9.08
N ALA A 100 -7.07 10.44 -9.40
CA ALA A 100 -7.28 9.40 -8.38
C ALA A 100 -6.05 9.18 -7.49
N VAL A 101 -4.84 9.24 -8.06
CA VAL A 101 -3.57 9.10 -7.31
C VAL A 101 -3.34 10.33 -6.43
N ILE A 102 -3.53 11.53 -6.99
CA ILE A 102 -3.39 12.79 -6.25
C ILE A 102 -4.35 12.81 -5.06
N LYS A 103 -5.64 12.55 -5.30
CA LYS A 103 -6.64 12.47 -4.22
C LYS A 103 -6.30 11.41 -3.18
N GLY A 104 -5.79 10.25 -3.58
CA GLY A 104 -5.35 9.21 -2.67
C GLY A 104 -4.31 9.75 -1.69
N ASN A 105 -3.26 10.36 -2.22
CA ASN A 105 -2.17 10.92 -1.42
C ASN A 105 -2.63 12.07 -0.51
N ASP A 106 -3.48 12.97 -1.01
CA ASP A 106 -3.98 14.13 -0.25
C ASP A 106 -4.92 13.73 0.90
N LEU A 107 -5.69 12.65 0.72
CA LEU A 107 -6.67 12.19 1.73
C LEU A 107 -6.11 11.16 2.70
N GLU A 108 -4.98 10.52 2.39
CA GLU A 108 -4.36 9.51 3.25
C GLU A 108 -4.09 10.00 4.68
N PRO A 109 -3.49 11.19 4.93
CA PRO A 109 -3.28 11.69 6.29
C PRO A 109 -4.58 11.89 7.06
N LEU A 110 -5.66 12.30 6.37
CA LEU A 110 -6.97 12.44 6.98
C LEU A 110 -7.54 11.09 7.42
N ILE A 111 -7.37 10.07 6.59
CA ILE A 111 -7.86 8.71 6.88
C ILE A 111 -7.08 8.11 8.05
N ILE A 112 -5.76 8.33 8.13
CA ILE A 112 -4.93 7.94 9.27
C ILE A 112 -5.47 8.58 10.57
N LYS A 113 -5.69 9.89 10.58
CA LYS A 113 -6.27 10.58 11.75
C LYS A 113 -7.64 10.02 12.13
N LYS A 114 -8.47 9.66 11.14
CA LYS A 114 -9.78 9.03 11.40
C LYS A 114 -9.61 7.63 11.99
N PHE A 115 -8.69 6.83 11.48
CA PHE A 115 -8.35 5.52 12.06
C PHE A 115 -7.94 5.68 13.53
N GLU A 116 -7.01 6.59 13.84
CA GLU A 116 -6.58 6.87 15.22
C GLU A 116 -7.74 7.27 16.15
N GLN A 117 -8.60 8.16 15.68
CA GLN A 117 -9.78 8.63 16.46
C GLN A 117 -10.76 7.49 16.75
N ILE A 118 -10.98 6.61 15.78
CA ILE A 118 -11.93 5.51 15.89
C ILE A 118 -11.37 4.39 16.75
N MET A 119 -10.13 4.01 16.51
CA MET A 119 -9.50 2.85 17.16
C MET A 119 -8.85 3.19 18.51
N GLY A 120 -8.62 4.46 18.79
CA GLY A 120 -7.87 4.89 20.00
C GLY A 120 -6.41 4.45 19.98
N MET A 121 -5.87 4.12 18.82
CA MET A 121 -4.50 3.66 18.62
C MET A 121 -3.76 4.61 17.69
N LYS A 122 -2.48 4.84 17.96
CA LYS A 122 -1.61 5.60 17.06
C LYS A 122 -1.36 4.82 15.78
N CYS A 123 -1.36 5.52 14.64
CA CYS A 123 -1.01 4.97 13.35
C CYS A 123 0.08 5.83 12.73
N TRP A 124 1.18 5.21 12.33
CA TRP A 124 2.32 5.88 11.71
C TRP A 124 2.39 5.52 10.25
N LYS A 125 2.80 6.47 9.43
CA LYS A 125 3.21 6.22 8.04
C LYS A 125 4.74 6.10 8.00
N PRO A 126 5.29 4.89 7.82
CA PRO A 126 6.74 4.73 7.65
C PRO A 126 7.21 5.41 6.36
N THR A 127 8.37 6.08 6.43
CA THR A 127 8.95 6.83 5.32
C THR A 127 9.98 6.02 4.52
N ASP A 128 10.30 4.82 4.99
CA ASP A 128 11.30 3.94 4.40
C ASP A 128 10.67 2.90 3.47
N MET A 129 11.50 2.38 2.57
CA MET A 129 11.19 1.16 1.84
C MET A 129 11.96 0.00 2.44
N TYR A 130 11.26 -1.09 2.68
CA TYR A 130 11.79 -2.31 3.24
C TYR A 130 11.82 -3.42 2.18
N ARG A 131 12.59 -4.47 2.44
CA ARG A 131 12.52 -5.74 1.69
C ARG A 131 12.51 -6.90 2.66
N PHE A 132 11.98 -8.04 2.22
CA PHE A 132 12.04 -9.25 3.02
C PHE A 132 13.47 -9.80 3.11
N LYS A 133 13.88 -10.24 4.30
CA LYS A 133 15.22 -10.81 4.55
C LYS A 133 15.48 -12.05 3.68
N ASP A 134 14.49 -12.97 3.65
CA ASP A 134 14.59 -14.24 2.94
C ASP A 134 14.13 -14.18 1.48
N PHE A 135 13.40 -13.11 1.10
CA PHE A 135 12.81 -12.94 -0.22
C PHE A 135 13.05 -11.52 -0.74
N PRO A 136 14.31 -11.12 -1.05
CA PRO A 136 14.68 -9.73 -1.32
C PRO A 136 14.02 -9.14 -2.58
N TYR A 137 13.38 -9.94 -3.40
CA TYR A 137 12.53 -9.52 -4.51
C TYR A 137 11.13 -9.05 -4.07
N LEU A 138 10.72 -9.29 -2.83
CA LEU A 138 9.53 -8.72 -2.24
C LEU A 138 9.91 -7.47 -1.45
N LYS A 139 9.24 -6.36 -1.74
CA LYS A 139 9.48 -5.06 -1.14
C LYS A 139 8.22 -4.53 -0.50
N MET A 140 8.40 -3.71 0.52
CA MET A 140 7.30 -3.18 1.29
C MET A 140 7.44 -1.69 1.53
N ASN A 141 6.36 -0.97 1.27
CA ASN A 141 6.12 0.40 1.68
C ASN A 141 4.70 0.45 2.24
N PHE A 142 4.53 0.93 3.46
CA PHE A 142 3.26 0.88 4.17
C PHE A 142 2.52 2.22 4.04
N ASP A 143 1.20 2.17 3.82
CA ASP A 143 0.32 3.33 3.95
C ASP A 143 0.17 3.73 5.42
N GLY A 144 0.13 2.75 6.33
CA GLY A 144 0.10 2.94 7.76
C GLY A 144 0.48 1.69 8.54
N VAL A 145 1.00 1.90 9.74
CA VAL A 145 1.34 0.84 10.70
C VAL A 145 0.87 1.26 12.08
N THR A 146 0.22 0.36 12.80
CA THR A 146 -0.19 0.57 14.20
C THR A 146 0.40 -0.51 15.11
N GLY A 147 0.31 -0.33 16.42
CA GLY A 147 0.82 -1.31 17.39
C GLY A 147 2.02 -0.80 18.17
N LYS A 148 2.99 -1.67 18.39
CA LYS A 148 4.23 -1.41 19.14
C LYS A 148 5.39 -2.18 18.51
N PRO A 149 6.65 -1.87 18.85
CA PRO A 149 7.82 -2.59 18.34
C PRO A 149 7.76 -4.12 18.54
N GLU A 150 7.10 -4.59 19.59
CA GLU A 150 6.92 -6.02 19.86
C GLU A 150 5.95 -6.68 18.86
N GLN A 151 4.96 -5.93 18.35
CA GLN A 151 3.99 -6.39 17.38
C GLN A 151 3.35 -5.22 16.64
N TYR A 152 3.70 -5.07 15.38
CA TYR A 152 3.06 -4.15 14.45
C TYR A 152 1.90 -4.81 13.70
N TYR A 153 0.94 -3.97 13.24
CA TYR A 153 -0.19 -4.36 12.42
C TYR A 153 -0.32 -3.40 11.24
N PRO A 154 -0.44 -3.89 10.01
CA PRO A 154 -0.59 -3.02 8.84
C PRO A 154 -1.98 -2.38 8.81
N VAL A 155 -2.01 -1.15 8.31
CA VAL A 155 -3.21 -0.38 8.03
C VAL A 155 -3.14 0.09 6.58
N GLU A 156 -3.73 -0.66 5.69
CA GLU A 156 -3.84 -0.30 4.28
C GLU A 156 -4.94 0.74 4.10
N ILE A 157 -4.68 1.79 3.32
CA ILE A 157 -5.57 2.95 3.17
C ILE A 157 -6.00 3.09 1.72
N LYS A 158 -7.31 3.25 1.51
CA LYS A 158 -7.85 3.46 0.16
C LYS A 158 -8.95 4.51 0.13
N VAL A 159 -8.87 5.39 -0.86
CA VAL A 159 -9.97 6.25 -1.25
C VAL A 159 -10.79 5.53 -2.31
N VAL A 160 -12.07 5.32 -2.04
CA VAL A 160 -12.96 4.52 -2.88
C VAL A 160 -13.94 5.43 -3.61
N THR A 161 -13.81 5.47 -4.93
CA THR A 161 -14.75 6.22 -5.78
C THR A 161 -16.14 5.59 -5.74
N LYS A 162 -17.19 6.36 -6.04
CA LYS A 162 -18.57 5.85 -6.15
C LYS A 162 -18.69 4.58 -7.01
N ARG A 163 -17.93 4.50 -8.10
CA ARG A 163 -17.91 3.32 -8.97
C ARG A 163 -17.23 2.12 -8.30
N GLY A 164 -16.23 2.37 -7.45
CA GLY A 164 -15.49 1.34 -6.72
C GLY A 164 -16.27 0.74 -5.56
N GLU A 165 -17.20 1.48 -4.94
CA GLU A 165 -17.97 1.04 -3.77
C GLU A 165 -18.70 -0.29 -3.97
N ARG A 166 -19.15 -0.59 -5.20
CA ARG A 166 -19.81 -1.84 -5.56
C ARG A 166 -18.99 -3.11 -5.34
N HIS A 167 -17.68 -2.97 -5.19
CA HIS A 167 -16.75 -4.09 -4.95
C HIS A 167 -16.57 -4.40 -3.47
N TYR A 168 -17.23 -3.63 -2.59
CA TYR A 168 -17.18 -3.80 -1.15
C TYR A 168 -18.54 -4.18 -0.58
N ASN A 169 -18.53 -4.93 0.51
CA ASN A 169 -19.73 -5.18 1.30
C ASN A 169 -19.59 -4.48 2.67
N SER A 170 -20.18 -3.31 2.81
CA SER A 170 -20.11 -2.52 4.05
C SER A 170 -20.79 -3.19 5.25
N ALA A 171 -21.69 -4.17 5.01
CA ALA A 171 -22.30 -4.94 6.09
C ALA A 171 -21.28 -5.82 6.83
N LEU A 172 -20.19 -6.22 6.15
CA LEU A 172 -19.08 -7.02 6.70
C LEU A 172 -17.94 -6.17 7.26
N ALA A 173 -18.01 -4.84 7.11
CA ALA A 173 -17.00 -3.96 7.69
C ALA A 173 -16.99 -4.09 9.22
N TYR A 174 -15.79 -4.14 9.81
CA TYR A 174 -15.60 -4.12 11.26
C TYR A 174 -16.09 -2.81 11.88
N TYR A 175 -15.90 -1.70 11.17
CA TYR A 175 -16.41 -0.38 11.55
C TYR A 175 -16.99 0.35 10.33
N THR A 176 -18.09 1.07 10.54
CA THR A 176 -18.57 2.08 9.58
C THR A 176 -18.95 3.36 10.33
N SER A 177 -18.76 4.52 9.69
CA SER A 177 -19.14 5.81 10.29
C SER A 177 -20.64 5.92 10.65
N GLN A 178 -21.47 5.10 10.01
CA GLN A 178 -22.94 5.10 10.23
C GLN A 178 -23.37 4.16 11.35
N ARG A 179 -22.70 3.01 11.51
CA ARG A 179 -23.11 1.94 12.45
C ARG A 179 -22.25 1.89 13.72
N GLY A 180 -21.00 2.38 13.65
CA GLY A 180 -19.98 2.09 14.65
C GLY A 180 -19.34 0.71 14.48
N PHE A 181 -18.85 0.12 15.57
CA PHE A 181 -18.16 -1.18 15.54
C PHE A 181 -19.13 -2.34 15.32
N GLY A 182 -18.71 -3.28 14.48
CA GLY A 182 -19.35 -4.58 14.29
C GLY A 182 -18.60 -5.69 15.03
N LEU A 183 -18.90 -6.92 14.67
CA LEU A 183 -18.20 -8.09 15.19
C LEU A 183 -16.86 -8.25 14.48
N VAL A 184 -15.83 -8.67 15.23
CA VAL A 184 -14.59 -9.18 14.61
C VAL A 184 -14.96 -10.42 13.81
N PRO A 185 -14.64 -10.49 12.51
CA PRO A 185 -14.93 -11.68 11.74
C PRO A 185 -14.23 -12.88 12.35
N PRO A 186 -14.88 -14.05 12.39
CA PRO A 186 -14.27 -15.26 12.93
C PRO A 186 -12.97 -15.58 12.17
N ASN A 187 -11.97 -16.04 12.91
CA ASN A 187 -10.73 -16.53 12.29
C ASN A 187 -11.03 -17.88 11.63
N HIS A 188 -11.50 -17.83 10.39
CA HIS A 188 -11.74 -19.02 9.62
C HIS A 188 -10.39 -19.53 9.07
N SER A 189 -9.95 -20.65 9.57
CA SER A 189 -8.95 -21.50 8.88
C SER A 189 -9.57 -22.04 7.58
N ILE A 190 -9.84 -21.14 6.61
CA ILE A 190 -10.43 -21.50 5.33
C ILE A 190 -9.32 -22.00 4.42
N THR A 191 -8.98 -23.27 4.58
CA THR A 191 -7.81 -23.86 3.94
C THR A 191 -7.99 -24.13 2.44
N ASP A 192 -9.24 -24.24 1.96
CA ASP A 192 -9.51 -24.77 0.61
C ASP A 192 -10.21 -23.82 -0.36
N ASN A 193 -10.52 -22.58 0.08
CA ASN A 193 -11.21 -21.61 -0.77
C ASN A 193 -10.26 -20.79 -1.63
N SER A 194 -10.73 -20.37 -2.81
CA SER A 194 -10.02 -19.41 -3.64
C SER A 194 -9.82 -18.06 -2.91
N ILE A 195 -8.87 -17.26 -3.37
CA ILE A 195 -8.61 -15.93 -2.81
C ILE A 195 -9.85 -15.04 -2.93
N GLU A 196 -10.59 -15.14 -4.04
CA GLU A 196 -11.83 -14.40 -4.26
C GLU A 196 -12.90 -14.75 -3.21
N THR A 197 -13.06 -16.05 -2.91
CA THR A 197 -13.99 -16.49 -1.87
C THR A 197 -13.57 -15.98 -0.49
N LYS A 198 -12.28 -16.05 -0.16
CA LYS A 198 -11.75 -15.54 1.10
C LYS A 198 -11.94 -14.02 1.23
N ALA A 199 -11.62 -13.25 0.19
CA ALA A 199 -11.83 -11.81 0.18
C ALA A 199 -13.32 -11.44 0.33
N ALA A 200 -14.21 -12.19 -0.32
CA ALA A 200 -15.64 -11.98 -0.22
C ALA A 200 -16.20 -12.19 1.21
N LEU A 201 -15.60 -13.08 2.01
CA LEU A 201 -15.96 -13.26 3.43
C LEU A 201 -15.66 -12.03 4.29
N TYR A 202 -14.67 -11.22 3.89
CA TYR A 202 -14.37 -9.95 4.54
C TYR A 202 -15.08 -8.76 3.88
N GLY A 203 -15.73 -8.97 2.74
CA GLY A 203 -16.44 -7.93 2.00
C GLY A 203 -15.52 -6.96 1.27
N ILE A 204 -14.34 -7.40 0.84
CA ILE A 204 -13.32 -6.59 0.19
C ILE A 204 -12.91 -7.17 -1.17
N PRO A 205 -12.35 -6.35 -2.07
CA PRO A 205 -11.79 -6.84 -3.33
C PRO A 205 -10.60 -7.80 -3.12
N PRO A 206 -10.46 -8.86 -3.94
CA PRO A 206 -9.38 -9.85 -3.81
C PRO A 206 -7.97 -9.25 -3.90
N TYR A 207 -7.80 -8.22 -4.71
CA TYR A 207 -6.50 -7.55 -4.87
C TYR A 207 -6.05 -6.80 -3.63
N TYR A 208 -6.94 -6.24 -2.82
CA TYR A 208 -6.58 -5.65 -1.52
C TYR A 208 -6.42 -6.72 -0.44
N TYR A 209 -7.13 -7.82 -0.55
CA TYR A 209 -6.90 -8.96 0.34
C TYR A 209 -5.47 -9.47 0.21
N THR A 210 -4.97 -9.70 -1.02
CA THR A 210 -3.60 -10.18 -1.24
C THR A 210 -2.55 -9.15 -0.83
N GLN A 211 -2.77 -7.86 -1.09
CA GLN A 211 -1.87 -6.80 -0.64
C GLN A 211 -1.72 -6.82 0.89
N LEU A 212 -2.83 -6.85 1.62
CA LEU A 212 -2.80 -6.87 3.08
C LEU A 212 -2.20 -8.17 3.64
N GLN A 213 -2.35 -9.31 2.95
CA GLN A 213 -1.67 -10.56 3.33
C GLN A 213 -0.15 -10.45 3.21
N ASP A 214 0.36 -9.76 2.19
CA ASP A 214 1.78 -9.49 2.01
C ASP A 214 2.32 -8.59 3.14
N GLU A 215 1.61 -7.52 3.47
CA GLU A 215 1.94 -6.61 4.57
C GLU A 215 1.93 -7.30 5.94
N MET A 216 0.93 -8.15 6.20
CA MET A 216 0.88 -8.96 7.41
C MET A 216 2.04 -9.96 7.49
N MET A 217 2.45 -10.55 6.35
CA MET A 217 3.62 -11.41 6.30
C MET A 217 4.89 -10.63 6.66
N ALA A 218 5.05 -9.44 6.10
CA ALA A 218 6.18 -8.55 6.34
C ALA A 218 6.35 -8.20 7.83
N LEU A 219 5.26 -7.83 8.49
CA LEU A 219 5.25 -7.45 9.91
C LEU A 219 5.09 -8.64 10.87
N ASN A 220 5.02 -9.86 10.35
CA ASN A 220 4.66 -11.06 11.12
C ASN A 220 3.35 -10.88 11.92
N ALA A 221 2.41 -10.10 11.39
CA ALA A 221 1.17 -9.74 12.03
C ALA A 221 0.11 -10.84 11.91
N PRO A 222 -0.66 -11.13 12.99
CA PRO A 222 -1.76 -12.10 12.94
C PRO A 222 -3.01 -11.56 12.24
N TYR A 223 -3.13 -10.24 12.08
CA TYR A 223 -4.23 -9.55 11.39
C TYR A 223 -3.77 -8.17 10.90
N GLY A 224 -4.59 -7.57 10.05
CA GLY A 224 -4.40 -6.21 9.56
C GLY A 224 -5.73 -5.50 9.31
N TYR A 225 -5.65 -4.23 8.94
CA TYR A 225 -6.81 -3.39 8.68
C TYR A 225 -6.77 -2.85 7.25
N LEU A 226 -7.91 -2.90 6.55
CA LEU A 226 -8.14 -2.10 5.36
C LEU A 226 -9.08 -0.95 5.75
N CYS A 227 -8.57 0.27 5.71
CA CYS A 227 -9.32 1.48 6.03
C CYS A 227 -9.68 2.22 4.74
N THR A 228 -10.97 2.39 4.47
CA THR A 228 -11.45 3.01 3.24
C THR A 228 -12.26 4.26 3.52
N LEU A 229 -12.03 5.32 2.72
CA LEU A 229 -12.89 6.49 2.65
C LEU A 229 -13.71 6.41 1.36
N TRP A 230 -15.05 6.39 1.48
CA TRP A 230 -15.96 6.38 0.35
C TRP A 230 -16.29 7.81 -0.07
N GLU A 231 -15.89 8.19 -1.29
CA GLU A 231 -16.07 9.56 -1.79
C GLU A 231 -17.54 9.99 -1.88
N SER A 232 -18.45 9.06 -2.21
CA SER A 232 -19.86 9.41 -2.42
C SER A 232 -20.58 9.84 -1.16
N SER A 233 -20.14 9.37 0.00
CA SER A 233 -20.80 9.55 1.30
C SER A 233 -19.88 10.17 2.35
N TRP A 234 -18.59 10.33 2.04
CA TRP A 234 -17.55 10.75 3.00
C TRP A 234 -17.55 9.91 4.28
N THR A 235 -17.84 8.62 4.12
CA THR A 235 -17.89 7.67 5.22
C THR A 235 -16.65 6.80 5.25
N VAL A 236 -16.15 6.54 6.47
CA VAL A 236 -15.04 5.63 6.70
C VAL A 236 -15.58 4.24 6.98
N HIS A 237 -15.02 3.25 6.30
CA HIS A 237 -15.26 1.83 6.56
C HIS A 237 -13.94 1.17 6.87
N MET A 238 -13.87 0.37 7.91
CA MET A 238 -12.70 -0.42 8.27
C MET A 238 -13.05 -1.89 8.23
N TYR A 239 -12.19 -2.66 7.60
CA TYR A 239 -12.28 -4.11 7.50
C TYR A 239 -11.14 -4.71 8.31
N PHE A 240 -11.45 -5.69 9.14
CA PHE A 240 -10.49 -6.43 9.92
C PHE A 240 -10.24 -7.78 9.24
N ILE A 241 -9.01 -8.10 8.90
CA ILE A 241 -8.64 -9.26 8.09
C ILE A 241 -7.62 -10.11 8.85
N TRP A 242 -7.90 -11.40 8.98
CA TRP A 242 -6.97 -12.35 9.56
C TRP A 242 -5.89 -12.78 8.56
N ARG A 243 -4.71 -13.13 9.12
CA ARG A 243 -3.59 -13.70 8.36
C ARG A 243 -3.98 -15.02 7.70
N ASP A 244 -3.56 -15.19 6.44
CA ASP A 244 -3.75 -16.40 5.65
C ASP A 244 -2.38 -16.92 5.15
N PRO A 245 -1.75 -17.87 5.86
CA PRO A 245 -0.44 -18.40 5.47
C PRO A 245 -0.41 -19.05 4.08
N LYS A 246 -1.55 -19.57 3.60
CA LYS A 246 -1.64 -20.19 2.27
C LYS A 246 -1.51 -19.14 1.16
N THR A 247 -2.22 -18.02 1.30
CA THR A 247 -2.08 -16.89 0.38
C THR A 247 -0.67 -16.30 0.44
N GLN A 248 -0.09 -16.14 1.64
CA GLN A 248 1.28 -15.66 1.82
C GLN A 248 2.31 -16.58 1.12
N SER A 249 2.17 -17.90 1.28
CA SER A 249 3.03 -18.86 0.58
C SER A 249 2.89 -18.79 -0.94
N ALA A 250 1.68 -18.55 -1.45
CA ALA A 250 1.46 -18.36 -2.89
C ALA A 250 2.15 -17.09 -3.41
N ILE A 251 2.11 -15.98 -2.66
CA ILE A 251 2.82 -14.72 -3.00
C ILE A 251 4.32 -14.99 -3.11
N VAL A 252 4.93 -15.64 -2.12
CA VAL A 252 6.36 -15.96 -2.13
C VAL A 252 6.73 -16.84 -3.31
N LEU A 253 6.02 -17.97 -3.50
CA LEU A 253 6.33 -18.93 -4.55
C LEU A 253 6.21 -18.33 -5.96
N ASN A 254 5.12 -17.60 -6.21
CA ASN A 254 4.87 -16.99 -7.51
C ASN A 254 5.79 -15.78 -7.72
N GLY A 255 6.10 -15.03 -6.65
CA GLY A 255 7.07 -13.94 -6.67
C GLY A 255 8.45 -14.39 -7.10
N SER A 256 8.97 -15.49 -6.54
CA SER A 256 10.26 -16.07 -6.94
C SER A 256 10.27 -16.42 -8.43
N LYS A 257 9.27 -17.17 -8.90
CA LYS A 257 9.17 -17.56 -10.31
C LYS A 257 9.04 -16.36 -11.27
N ALA A 258 8.32 -15.33 -10.84
CA ALA A 258 8.15 -14.11 -11.61
C ALA A 258 9.45 -13.29 -11.63
N TRP A 259 10.19 -13.24 -10.51
CA TRP A 259 11.44 -12.52 -10.43
C TRP A 259 12.53 -13.14 -11.30
N ASP A 260 12.63 -14.46 -11.34
CA ASP A 260 13.55 -15.16 -12.27
C ASP A 260 13.29 -14.74 -13.73
N LYS A 261 12.03 -14.58 -14.12
CA LYS A 261 11.66 -14.09 -15.46
C LYS A 261 12.05 -12.63 -15.67
N VAL A 262 11.90 -11.78 -14.66
CA VAL A 262 12.35 -10.38 -14.72
C VAL A 262 13.85 -10.31 -14.96
N LEU A 263 14.64 -11.09 -14.20
CA LEU A 263 16.09 -11.12 -14.34
C LEU A 263 16.52 -11.63 -15.73
N ALA A 264 15.91 -12.70 -16.22
CA ALA A 264 16.19 -13.23 -17.54
C ALA A 264 15.88 -12.20 -18.66
N LEU A 265 14.78 -11.46 -18.55
CA LEU A 265 14.44 -10.38 -19.48
C LEU A 265 15.41 -9.19 -19.39
N ARG A 266 15.88 -8.84 -18.17
CA ARG A 266 16.90 -7.80 -17.99
C ARG A 266 18.21 -8.19 -18.66
N GLU A 267 18.67 -9.41 -18.46
CA GLU A 267 19.87 -9.95 -19.11
C GLU A 267 19.75 -9.89 -20.64
N GLN A 268 18.64 -10.37 -21.22
CA GLN A 268 18.37 -10.29 -22.67
C GLN A 268 18.38 -8.85 -23.21
N ARG A 269 18.04 -7.87 -22.37
CA ARG A 269 18.03 -6.43 -22.71
C ARG A 269 19.36 -5.72 -22.39
N GLY A 270 20.37 -6.44 -21.91
CA GLY A 270 21.66 -5.87 -21.50
C GLY A 270 21.54 -4.96 -20.28
N LEU A 271 20.54 -5.19 -19.41
CA LEU A 271 20.32 -4.42 -18.20
C LEU A 271 20.88 -5.15 -16.97
N PRO A 272 21.32 -4.41 -15.93
CA PRO A 272 21.79 -5.02 -14.68
C PRO A 272 20.63 -5.70 -13.94
N ALA A 273 20.97 -6.65 -13.07
CA ALA A 273 19.99 -7.32 -12.20
C ALA A 273 19.29 -6.34 -11.27
N GLN A 274 19.96 -5.27 -10.83
CA GLN A 274 19.42 -4.17 -10.05
C GLN A 274 19.45 -2.88 -10.87
N LEU A 275 18.31 -2.21 -11.02
CA LEU A 275 18.20 -0.98 -11.84
C LEU A 275 18.52 0.28 -11.03
N PHE A 276 18.21 0.27 -9.74
CA PHE A 276 18.43 1.38 -8.84
C PHE A 276 19.70 1.15 -8.01
N ASN A 277 20.72 2.01 -8.18
CA ASN A 277 21.96 1.91 -7.41
C ASN A 277 21.78 2.59 -6.04
N ILE A 278 21.75 1.79 -4.98
CA ILE A 278 21.81 2.28 -3.61
C ILE A 278 23.26 2.65 -3.34
N GLY A 279 23.59 3.94 -3.32
CA GLY A 279 24.94 4.40 -2.89
C GLY A 279 25.72 5.23 -3.89
N VAL A 280 25.17 5.63 -5.01
CA VAL A 280 25.75 6.68 -5.86
C VAL A 280 24.88 7.93 -5.72
N SER A 281 25.16 8.73 -4.67
CA SER A 281 24.81 10.14 -4.74
C SER A 281 25.65 10.73 -5.88
N ASN A 282 25.00 11.00 -7.01
CA ASN A 282 25.63 11.77 -8.07
C ASN A 282 25.79 13.22 -7.60
N ASP A 283 26.86 13.51 -6.85
CA ASP A 283 27.32 14.87 -6.53
C ASP A 283 27.89 15.59 -7.78
N ASN A 284 27.63 15.09 -9.00
CA ASN A 284 28.22 15.61 -10.22
C ASN A 284 27.23 16.23 -11.24
N ASP A 285 25.99 16.52 -10.87
CA ASP A 285 25.09 17.29 -11.77
C ASP A 285 24.94 18.78 -11.38
N THR A 286 26.06 19.37 -10.90
CA THR A 286 26.17 20.83 -10.78
C THR A 286 27.27 21.33 -11.70
N GLN A 287 27.08 21.21 -13.02
CA GLN A 287 27.73 22.07 -14.04
C GLN A 287 27.21 21.67 -15.43
N ILE A 288 26.17 22.36 -15.92
CA ILE A 288 26.18 23.08 -17.22
C ILE A 288 24.86 23.86 -17.28
#